data_48e976b8f73aba36f67eb8f8bb1bd3c5
#
_entry.id   48e976b8f73aba36f67eb8f8bb1bd3c5
#
_cell.length_a   1.000
_cell.length_b   1.000
_cell.length_c   1.000
_cell.angle_alpha   90.00
_cell.angle_beta   90.00
_cell.angle_gamma   90.00
#
_symmetry.space_group_name_H-M   'P 1'
#
loop_
_entity.id
_entity.type
_entity.pdbx_description
1 polymer ?
#
loop_
_entity_poly.entity_id
_entity_poly.type
_entity_poly.pdbx_seq_one_letter_code
_entity_poly.pdbx_strand_id
1 'polypeptide(L)'
;AQEPVFVLSEYPADAPDRIEQRRNVTPSDKSRYTGDLTLVTSNMTVSAGEIFTMALRALPQTTHVGAPTRGALSDVLDKQLPNGWVVELSNEVYSDHEGQEWEGRGIPPSQRFAVFTGDNPLMTHAALIRQIVEGQR
;
A
#
# COMPACT_ATOMS: atom_id res chain seq x y z
N ALA A 1 17.25 -2.74 -9.54
CA ALA A 1 17.96 -3.73 -8.74
C ALA A 1 18.24 -4.97 -9.58
N GLN A 2 19.37 -5.64 -9.35
CA GLN A 2 19.69 -6.95 -9.96
C GLN A 2 19.29 -8.09 -9.04
N GLU A 3 19.06 -7.80 -7.77
CA GLU A 3 18.70 -8.76 -6.73
C GLU A 3 17.27 -8.55 -6.25
N PRO A 4 16.65 -9.56 -5.62
CA PRO A 4 15.33 -9.44 -5.02
C PRO A 4 15.29 -8.30 -4.00
N VAL A 5 14.22 -7.50 -4.04
CA VAL A 5 13.99 -6.40 -3.11
C VAL A 5 12.98 -6.85 -2.06
N PHE A 6 13.35 -6.78 -0.80
CA PHE A 6 12.41 -6.99 0.31
C PHE A 6 11.39 -5.86 0.33
N VAL A 7 10.11 -6.19 0.33
CA VAL A 7 9.04 -5.19 0.23
C VAL A 7 8.14 -5.13 1.46
N LEU A 8 7.88 -6.27 2.09
CA LEU A 8 7.07 -6.34 3.30
C LEU A 8 7.22 -7.69 3.99
N SER A 9 6.77 -7.77 5.23
CA SER A 9 6.52 -9.01 5.95
C SER A 9 5.10 -9.06 6.48
N GLU A 10 4.61 -10.29 6.68
CA GLU A 10 3.29 -10.55 7.25
C GLU A 10 3.37 -11.67 8.28
N TYR A 11 2.49 -11.64 9.28
CA TYR A 11 2.32 -12.72 10.25
C TYR A 11 0.90 -12.71 10.82
N PRO A 12 0.36 -13.89 11.25
CA PRO A 12 -0.94 -13.97 11.91
C PRO A 12 -0.95 -13.18 13.22
N ALA A 13 -2.01 -12.39 13.45
CA ALA A 13 -2.12 -11.51 14.61
C ALA A 13 -2.22 -12.27 15.94
N ASP A 14 -2.75 -13.51 15.92
CA ASP A 14 -3.02 -14.37 17.08
C ASP A 14 -1.98 -15.48 17.30
N ALA A 15 -0.92 -15.53 16.48
CA ALA A 15 0.08 -16.59 16.60
C ALA A 15 1.02 -16.33 17.77
N PRO A 16 1.13 -17.26 18.74
CA PRO A 16 2.07 -17.14 19.85
C PRO A 16 3.53 -17.24 19.39
N ASP A 17 3.80 -18.01 18.36
CA ASP A 17 5.10 -18.15 17.70
C ASP A 17 4.99 -17.49 16.32
N ARG A 18 5.27 -16.20 16.25
CA ARG A 18 5.16 -15.39 15.03
C ARG A 18 6.09 -15.92 13.94
N ILE A 19 5.54 -16.70 13.01
CA ILE A 19 6.24 -17.04 11.78
C ILE A 19 6.05 -15.89 10.80
N GLU A 20 7.03 -14.99 10.80
CA GLU A 20 7.07 -13.89 9.85
C GLU A 20 7.32 -14.43 8.45
N GLN A 21 6.38 -14.15 7.53
CA GLN A 21 6.54 -14.42 6.11
C GLN A 21 7.07 -13.18 5.40
N ARG A 22 8.27 -13.28 4.84
CA ARG A 22 8.89 -12.18 4.10
C ARG A 22 8.52 -12.26 2.63
N ARG A 23 8.08 -11.13 2.08
CA ARG A 23 7.75 -10.98 0.66
C ARG A 23 8.83 -10.18 -0.05
N ASN A 24 9.31 -10.73 -1.16
CA ASN A 24 10.31 -10.07 -2.00
C ASN A 24 9.80 -9.96 -3.43
N VAL A 25 10.14 -8.86 -4.09
CA VAL A 25 9.95 -8.71 -5.54
C VAL A 25 11.23 -9.11 -6.23
N THR A 26 11.14 -10.18 -7.03
CA THR A 26 12.27 -10.66 -7.84
C THR A 26 12.28 -9.92 -9.17
N PRO A 27 13.40 -9.32 -9.57
CA PRO A 27 13.52 -8.67 -10.87
C PRO A 27 13.28 -9.66 -12.01
N SER A 28 12.55 -9.22 -13.03
CA SER A 28 12.35 -10.02 -14.25
C SER A 28 13.67 -10.19 -15.01
N ASP A 29 13.86 -11.32 -15.63
CA ASP A 29 14.93 -11.59 -16.61
C ASP A 29 14.66 -10.94 -17.98
N LYS A 30 13.42 -10.48 -18.19
CA LYS A 30 12.97 -9.77 -19.39
C LYS A 30 13.15 -8.26 -19.27
N SER A 31 12.46 -7.51 -20.12
CA SER A 31 12.43 -6.05 -20.07
C SER A 31 11.90 -5.56 -18.73
N ARG A 32 12.58 -4.59 -18.14
CA ARG A 32 12.23 -3.95 -16.86
C ARG A 32 12.08 -2.46 -17.04
N TYR A 33 11.11 -1.88 -16.34
CA TYR A 33 11.02 -0.43 -16.25
C TYR A 33 12.10 0.08 -15.30
N THR A 34 12.87 1.06 -15.76
CA THR A 34 13.99 1.65 -14.99
C THR A 34 13.82 3.15 -14.76
N GLY A 35 12.72 3.73 -15.22
CA GLY A 35 12.41 5.13 -15.03
C GLY A 35 11.83 5.43 -13.65
N ASP A 36 11.63 6.71 -13.38
CA ASP A 36 11.01 7.19 -12.15
C ASP A 36 9.54 6.75 -12.07
N LEU A 37 9.10 6.42 -10.86
CA LEU A 37 7.73 6.04 -10.55
C LEU A 37 7.12 7.09 -9.63
N THR A 38 5.95 7.61 -9.98
CA THR A 38 5.14 8.41 -9.07
C THR A 38 3.91 7.62 -8.65
N LEU A 39 3.88 7.25 -7.38
CA LEU A 39 2.75 6.55 -6.76
C LEU A 39 1.80 7.59 -6.15
N VAL A 40 0.54 7.58 -6.57
CA VAL A 40 -0.50 8.46 -6.03
C VAL A 40 -1.47 7.64 -5.19
N THR A 41 -1.66 8.01 -3.93
CA THR A 41 -2.63 7.38 -3.03
C THR A 41 -3.64 8.36 -2.47
N SER A 42 -4.71 7.83 -1.93
CA SER A 42 -5.73 8.56 -1.19
C SER A 42 -6.33 7.67 -0.10
N ASN A 43 -7.25 8.22 0.70
CA ASN A 43 -8.03 7.43 1.68
C ASN A 43 -8.96 6.37 1.04
N MET A 44 -9.06 6.35 -0.30
CA MET A 44 -9.73 5.29 -1.05
C MET A 44 -8.80 4.11 -1.37
N THR A 45 -7.49 4.28 -1.18
CA THR A 45 -6.51 3.20 -1.29
C THR A 45 -6.63 2.31 -0.05
N VAL A 46 -6.97 1.05 -0.24
CA VAL A 46 -7.32 0.10 0.83
C VAL A 46 -6.85 -1.32 0.49
N SER A 47 -6.58 -2.15 1.50
CA SER A 47 -6.29 -3.59 1.37
C SER A 47 -5.15 -3.86 0.37
N ALA A 48 -5.35 -4.64 -0.66
CA ALA A 48 -4.34 -4.93 -1.70
C ALA A 48 -3.69 -3.67 -2.29
N GLY A 49 -4.41 -2.54 -2.35
CA GLY A 49 -3.84 -1.25 -2.75
C GLY A 49 -2.79 -0.73 -1.78
N GLU A 50 -2.95 -1.00 -0.48
CA GLU A 50 -1.98 -0.63 0.55
C GLU A 50 -0.77 -1.56 0.52
N ILE A 51 -0.98 -2.87 0.32
CA ILE A 51 0.09 -3.85 0.12
C ILE A 51 0.94 -3.47 -1.11
N PHE A 52 0.28 -3.10 -2.22
CA PHE A 52 0.96 -2.61 -3.42
C PHE A 52 1.72 -1.29 -3.15
N THR A 53 1.15 -0.41 -2.33
CA THR A 53 1.81 0.83 -1.90
C THR A 53 3.11 0.53 -1.14
N MET A 54 3.10 -0.39 -0.17
CA MET A 54 4.31 -0.82 0.55
C MET A 54 5.36 -1.39 -0.41
N ALA A 55 4.93 -2.25 -1.34
CA ALA A 55 5.83 -2.87 -2.31
C ALA A 55 6.51 -1.84 -3.22
N LEU A 56 5.78 -0.85 -3.73
CA LEU A 56 6.37 0.19 -4.56
C LEU A 56 7.28 1.14 -3.76
N ARG A 57 6.94 1.45 -2.52
CA ARG A 57 7.77 2.31 -1.65
C ARG A 57 9.15 1.72 -1.33
N ALA A 58 9.28 0.40 -1.38
CA ALA A 58 10.56 -0.27 -1.22
C ALA A 58 11.50 -0.06 -2.43
N LEU A 59 10.99 0.44 -3.56
CA LEU A 59 11.78 0.70 -4.76
C LEU A 59 12.35 2.11 -4.73
N PRO A 60 13.68 2.29 -4.90
CA PRO A 60 14.34 3.60 -4.74
C PRO A 60 13.91 4.65 -5.76
N GLN A 61 13.37 4.24 -6.92
CA GLN A 61 12.86 5.16 -7.94
C GLN A 61 11.41 5.61 -7.70
N THR A 62 10.78 5.22 -6.57
CA THR A 62 9.39 5.58 -6.30
C THR A 62 9.27 6.85 -5.46
N THR A 63 8.55 7.83 -5.98
CA THR A 63 8.07 8.99 -5.23
C THR A 63 6.60 8.79 -4.87
N HIS A 64 6.29 8.74 -3.57
CA HIS A 64 4.93 8.56 -3.08
C HIS A 64 4.28 9.90 -2.74
N VAL A 65 3.18 10.23 -3.42
CA VAL A 65 2.47 11.51 -3.30
C VAL A 65 0.97 11.30 -3.07
N GLY A 66 0.26 12.37 -2.68
CA GLY A 66 -1.19 12.35 -2.51
C GLY A 66 -1.64 12.48 -1.06
N ALA A 67 -2.57 11.64 -0.64
CA ALA A 67 -3.06 11.57 0.74
C ALA A 67 -2.77 10.20 1.35
N PRO A 68 -2.77 10.08 2.69
CA PRO A 68 -2.60 8.79 3.36
C PRO A 68 -3.62 7.77 2.86
N THR A 69 -3.23 6.50 2.83
CA THR A 69 -4.12 5.39 2.55
C THR A 69 -5.12 5.19 3.70
N ARG A 70 -6.04 4.25 3.57
CA ARG A 70 -7.09 4.03 4.56
C ARG A 70 -6.59 3.47 5.89
N GLY A 71 -5.57 2.60 5.88
CA GLY A 71 -5.13 1.87 7.06
C GLY A 71 -5.99 0.65 7.35
N ALA A 72 -6.38 -0.07 6.33
CA ALA A 72 -7.10 -1.35 6.42
C ALA A 72 -6.40 -2.36 5.51
N LEU A 73 -5.28 -2.87 6.00
CA LEU A 73 -4.35 -3.71 5.26
C LEU A 73 -4.60 -5.19 5.47
N SER A 74 -5.06 -5.54 6.70
CA SER A 74 -5.16 -6.91 7.15
C SER A 74 -6.10 -7.74 6.27
N ASP A 75 -5.68 -8.95 5.94
CA ASP A 75 -6.61 -9.98 5.51
C ASP A 75 -7.60 -10.30 6.62
N VAL A 76 -8.75 -10.84 6.25
CA VAL A 76 -9.85 -11.11 7.17
C VAL A 76 -10.02 -12.60 7.40
N LEU A 77 -10.36 -12.94 8.64
CA LEU A 77 -10.76 -14.27 9.05
C LEU A 77 -12.28 -14.31 9.25
N ASP A 78 -12.94 -15.12 8.46
CA ASP A 78 -14.36 -15.35 8.57
C ASP A 78 -14.70 -16.21 9.78
N LYS A 79 -15.60 -15.72 10.63
CA LYS A 79 -16.17 -16.46 11.76
C LYS A 79 -17.68 -16.62 11.57
N GLN A 80 -18.13 -17.84 11.31
CA GLN A 80 -19.56 -18.13 11.24
C GLN A 80 -20.16 -18.21 12.65
N LEU A 81 -21.23 -17.45 12.88
CA LEU A 81 -21.97 -17.46 14.13
C LEU A 81 -23.08 -18.54 14.11
N PRO A 82 -23.58 -19.00 15.28
CA PRO A 82 -24.62 -20.02 15.34
C PRO A 82 -25.93 -19.66 14.65
N ASN A 83 -26.21 -18.37 14.47
CA ASN A 83 -27.39 -17.88 13.77
C ASN A 83 -27.19 -17.79 12.23
N GLY A 84 -26.05 -18.25 11.71
CA GLY A 84 -25.70 -18.23 10.28
C GLY A 84 -25.06 -16.94 9.78
N TRP A 85 -24.87 -15.93 10.63
CA TRP A 85 -24.13 -14.74 10.25
C TRP A 85 -22.64 -15.00 10.17
N VAL A 86 -21.95 -14.22 9.35
CA VAL A 86 -20.48 -14.22 9.26
C VAL A 86 -19.96 -12.90 9.81
N VAL A 87 -18.95 -12.99 10.65
CA VAL A 87 -18.17 -11.83 11.14
C VAL A 87 -16.78 -11.95 10.55
N GLU A 88 -16.37 -10.91 9.85
CA GLU A 88 -15.01 -10.75 9.31
C GLU A 88 -14.16 -9.99 10.31
N LEU A 89 -13.03 -10.55 10.69
CA LEU A 89 -12.10 -9.97 11.64
C LEU A 89 -10.70 -9.84 11.03
N SER A 90 -10.06 -8.70 11.21
CA SER A 90 -8.65 -8.54 10.85
C SER A 90 -7.81 -9.61 11.54
N ASN A 91 -7.00 -10.33 10.78
CA ASN A 91 -6.29 -11.52 11.26
C ASN A 91 -4.78 -11.48 11.03
N GLU A 92 -4.29 -10.54 10.25
CA GLU A 92 -2.87 -10.47 9.90
C GLU A 92 -2.28 -9.09 10.20
N VAL A 93 -1.00 -9.09 10.51
CA VAL A 93 -0.21 -7.88 10.69
C VAL A 93 0.78 -7.77 9.55
N TYR A 94 0.79 -6.63 8.90
CA TYR A 94 1.71 -6.29 7.81
C TYR A 94 2.70 -5.22 8.25
N SER A 95 3.99 -5.47 8.01
CA SER A 95 5.05 -4.49 8.20
C SER A 95 5.73 -4.19 6.87
N ASP A 96 6.02 -2.93 6.59
CA ASP A 96 6.74 -2.53 5.38
C ASP A 96 8.24 -2.91 5.44
N HIS A 97 8.98 -2.54 4.39
CA HIS A 97 10.41 -2.85 4.29
C HIS A 97 11.29 -2.18 5.37
N GLU A 98 10.76 -1.18 6.08
CA GLU A 98 11.38 -0.50 7.21
C GLU A 98 10.87 -1.04 8.57
N GLY A 99 9.97 -2.04 8.55
CA GLY A 99 9.38 -2.63 9.75
C GLY A 99 8.23 -1.80 10.35
N GLN A 100 7.66 -0.87 9.57
CA GLN A 100 6.54 -0.05 10.04
C GLN A 100 5.20 -0.73 9.77
N GLU A 101 4.33 -0.72 10.77
CA GLU A 101 2.94 -1.21 10.69
C GLU A 101 2.01 -0.03 10.43
N TRP A 102 1.09 -0.18 9.46
CA TRP A 102 0.21 0.90 9.01
C TRP A 102 -1.28 0.65 9.25
N GLU A 103 -1.64 -0.51 9.81
CA GLU A 103 -3.02 -0.81 10.16
C GLU A 103 -3.60 0.26 11.10
N GLY A 104 -4.83 0.71 10.84
CA GLY A 104 -5.51 1.77 11.57
C GLY A 104 -4.98 3.20 11.35
N ARG A 105 -3.82 3.37 10.69
CA ARG A 105 -3.18 4.69 10.50
C ARG A 105 -3.10 5.15 9.06
N GLY A 106 -3.00 4.20 8.13
CA GLY A 106 -2.72 4.44 6.71
C GLY A 106 -1.28 4.84 6.43
N ILE A 107 -0.83 4.52 5.23
CA ILE A 107 0.54 4.79 4.75
C ILE A 107 0.62 6.26 4.32
N PRO A 108 1.44 7.10 4.97
CA PRO A 108 1.54 8.51 4.61
C PRO A 108 2.40 8.69 3.35
N PRO A 109 2.01 9.58 2.43
CA PRO A 109 2.86 9.95 1.31
C PRO A 109 4.03 10.83 1.77
N SER A 110 5.13 10.84 1.01
CA SER A 110 6.26 11.75 1.22
C SER A 110 5.91 13.20 0.88
N GLN A 111 4.98 13.41 -0.06
CA GLN A 111 4.46 14.72 -0.43
C GLN A 111 2.94 14.70 -0.42
N ARG A 112 2.33 15.58 0.39
CA ARG A 112 0.88 15.65 0.52
C ARG A 112 0.26 16.53 -0.55
N PHE A 113 -0.78 15.99 -1.20
CA PHE A 113 -1.66 16.69 -2.13
C PHE A 113 -3.11 16.37 -1.82
N ALA A 114 -4.01 17.29 -2.15
CA ALA A 114 -5.43 17.05 -2.10
C ALA A 114 -5.83 16.12 -3.25
N VAL A 115 -6.37 14.93 -2.92
CA VAL A 115 -6.78 13.92 -3.88
C VAL A 115 -8.21 13.49 -3.55
N PHE A 116 -9.09 13.49 -4.53
CA PHE A 116 -10.51 13.16 -4.36
C PHE A 116 -11.22 13.99 -3.29
N THR A 117 -10.94 15.30 -3.24
CA THR A 117 -11.52 16.24 -2.27
C THR A 117 -12.42 17.27 -2.93
N GLY A 118 -13.20 18.02 -2.09
CA GLY A 118 -14.09 19.10 -2.54
C GLY A 118 -15.35 18.61 -3.28
N ASP A 119 -16.04 19.54 -3.91
CA ASP A 119 -17.33 19.28 -4.58
C ASP A 119 -17.20 18.45 -5.87
N ASN A 120 -16.00 18.40 -6.45
CA ASN A 120 -15.70 17.58 -7.62
C ASN A 120 -14.41 16.77 -7.44
N PRO A 121 -14.49 15.61 -6.76
CA PRO A 121 -13.32 14.80 -6.43
C PRO A 121 -12.52 14.33 -7.64
N LEU A 122 -13.16 14.07 -8.77
CA LEU A 122 -12.47 13.64 -9.99
C LEU A 122 -11.63 14.77 -10.61
N MET A 123 -12.06 16.01 -10.48
CA MET A 123 -11.31 17.16 -10.98
C MET A 123 -10.04 17.42 -10.15
N THR A 124 -10.11 17.27 -8.82
CA THR A 124 -8.92 17.41 -7.97
C THR A 124 -7.90 16.31 -8.26
N HIS A 125 -8.35 15.09 -8.51
CA HIS A 125 -7.48 13.99 -8.93
C HIS A 125 -6.84 14.27 -10.30
N ALA A 126 -7.63 14.67 -11.29
CA ALA A 126 -7.12 14.99 -12.63
C ALA A 126 -6.12 16.15 -12.64
N ALA A 127 -6.37 17.17 -11.79
CA ALA A 127 -5.44 18.30 -11.64
C ALA A 127 -4.08 17.85 -11.08
N LEU A 128 -4.09 16.99 -10.06
CA LEU A 128 -2.86 16.43 -9.50
C LEU A 128 -2.09 15.63 -10.56
N ILE A 129 -2.74 14.75 -11.31
CA ILE A 129 -2.08 13.98 -12.36
C ILE A 129 -1.44 14.88 -13.41
N ARG A 130 -2.12 15.94 -13.84
CA ARG A 130 -1.53 16.93 -14.77
C ARG A 130 -0.29 17.60 -14.19
N GLN A 131 -0.38 18.06 -12.94
CA GLN A 131 0.75 18.71 -12.25
C GLN A 131 1.97 17.78 -12.18
N ILE A 132 1.77 16.49 -11.87
CA ILE A 132 2.84 15.49 -11.84
C ILE A 132 3.47 15.33 -13.21
N VAL A 133 2.66 15.14 -14.26
CA VAL A 133 3.14 14.92 -15.63
C VAL A 133 3.85 16.14 -16.21
N GLU A 134 3.37 17.33 -15.91
CA GLU A 134 3.98 18.60 -16.37
C GLU A 134 5.27 18.92 -15.61
N GLY A 135 5.33 18.57 -14.33
CA GLY A 135 6.52 18.79 -13.49
C GLY A 135 7.69 17.84 -13.75
N GLN A 136 7.46 16.77 -14.52
CA GLN A 136 8.48 15.80 -14.93
C GLN A 136 9.10 16.11 -16.32
N ARG A 137 8.71 17.20 -16.97
CA ARG A 137 9.28 17.68 -18.23
C ARG A 137 10.30 18.76 -17.98
#